data_6da578e1a0a603d5db8bd93873bc269c
#
_entry.id   6da578e1a0a603d5db8bd93873bc269c
#
_cell.length_a   1.000
_cell.length_b   1.000
_cell.length_c   1.000
_cell.angle_alpha   90.00
_cell.angle_beta   90.00
_cell.angle_gamma   90.00
#
_symmetry.space_group_name_H-M   'P 1'
#
loop_
_entity.id
_entity.type
_entity.pdbx_description
1 polymer ?
#
loop_
_entity_poly.entity_id
_entity_poly.type
_entity_poly.pdbx_seq_one_letter_code
_entity_poly.pdbx_strand_id
1 'polypeptide(L)'
;MQKEALLSLARSSKEMGLVVGIQTNGVFADTLDALIGEGIVDRVALDIKARWARYNNLIKGNYVSHVQRSLALCKEAHKKGRLPEFEVVITLFRGYEDEVPIIAREAGDVDIVLQQGVTGEVLPLSEAEMKKIADSLERGVKIRTREGGEIFYEGDRSRRASRKR
;
A
#
# COMPACT_ATOMS: atom_id res chain seq x y z
N MET A 1 2.68 -23.70 -9.43
CA MET A 1 1.95 -23.30 -10.67
C MET A 1 1.66 -21.81 -10.77
N GLN A 2 1.05 -21.15 -9.79
CA GLN A 2 0.72 -19.70 -9.90
C GLN A 2 1.96 -18.79 -10.01
N LYS A 3 3.04 -19.05 -9.25
CA LYS A 3 4.27 -18.26 -9.30
C LYS A 3 4.89 -18.26 -10.70
N GLU A 4 5.11 -19.42 -11.30
CA GLU A 4 5.73 -19.53 -12.62
C GLU A 4 4.89 -18.89 -13.72
N ALA A 5 3.56 -19.02 -13.66
CA ALA A 5 2.66 -18.36 -14.61
C ALA A 5 2.75 -16.82 -14.50
N LEU A 6 2.83 -16.29 -13.28
CA LEU A 6 2.96 -14.86 -13.03
C LEU A 6 4.32 -14.32 -13.53
N LEU A 7 5.42 -15.03 -13.26
CA LEU A 7 6.74 -14.67 -13.76
C LEU A 7 6.78 -14.69 -15.30
N SER A 8 6.21 -15.73 -15.93
CA SER A 8 6.12 -15.83 -17.39
C SER A 8 5.33 -14.65 -17.99
N LEU A 9 4.17 -14.33 -17.40
CA LEU A 9 3.35 -13.20 -17.85
C LEU A 9 4.12 -11.87 -17.72
N ALA A 10 4.78 -11.65 -16.60
CA ALA A 10 5.56 -10.44 -16.36
C ALA A 10 6.71 -10.30 -17.37
N ARG A 11 7.46 -11.39 -17.64
CA ARG A 11 8.52 -11.40 -18.68
C ARG A 11 7.96 -11.04 -20.05
N SER A 12 6.89 -11.71 -20.50
CA SER A 12 6.27 -11.41 -21.78
C SER A 12 5.77 -9.96 -21.87
N SER A 13 5.23 -9.42 -20.80
CA SER A 13 4.82 -8.01 -20.75
C SER A 13 6.01 -7.07 -20.89
N LYS A 14 7.13 -7.36 -20.24
CA LYS A 14 8.38 -6.57 -20.39
C LYS A 14 8.96 -6.66 -21.79
N GLU A 15 8.94 -7.85 -22.41
CA GLU A 15 9.37 -8.04 -23.81
C GLU A 15 8.54 -7.20 -24.80
N MET A 16 7.27 -6.95 -24.49
CA MET A 16 6.40 -6.06 -25.26
C MET A 16 6.58 -4.58 -24.94
N GLY A 17 7.53 -4.22 -24.05
CA GLY A 17 7.78 -2.83 -23.64
C GLY A 17 6.76 -2.25 -22.68
N LEU A 18 5.95 -3.10 -22.03
CA LEU A 18 4.93 -2.64 -21.09
C LEU A 18 5.50 -2.35 -19.70
N VAL A 19 4.87 -1.42 -19.00
CA VAL A 19 5.08 -1.20 -17.55
C VAL A 19 4.32 -2.26 -16.76
N VAL A 20 5.03 -3.00 -15.92
CA VAL A 20 4.45 -4.09 -15.12
C VAL A 20 4.22 -3.63 -13.69
N GLY A 21 2.95 -3.50 -13.30
CA GLY A 21 2.53 -3.18 -11.93
C GLY A 21 1.86 -4.37 -11.25
N ILE A 22 2.15 -4.58 -9.97
CA ILE A 22 1.56 -5.62 -9.14
C ILE A 22 0.90 -5.00 -7.92
N GLN A 23 -0.37 -5.31 -7.71
CA GLN A 23 -1.04 -5.10 -6.43
C GLN A 23 -1.12 -6.44 -5.68
N THR A 24 -0.70 -6.45 -4.42
CA THR A 24 -0.57 -7.69 -3.63
C THR A 24 -0.90 -7.45 -2.16
N ASN A 25 -1.38 -8.51 -1.49
CA ASN A 25 -1.52 -8.54 -0.03
C ASN A 25 -0.21 -8.93 0.70
N GLY A 26 0.86 -9.20 -0.04
CA GLY A 26 2.18 -9.47 0.50
C GLY A 26 2.39 -10.88 1.08
N VAL A 27 1.44 -11.78 0.97
CA VAL A 27 1.57 -13.14 1.54
C VAL A 27 2.64 -13.97 0.83
N PHE A 28 2.89 -13.73 -0.46
CA PHE A 28 3.83 -14.48 -1.28
C PHE A 28 5.15 -13.72 -1.50
N ALA A 29 5.90 -13.50 -0.41
CA ALA A 29 7.16 -12.75 -0.44
C ALA A 29 8.20 -13.34 -1.42
N ASP A 30 8.28 -14.68 -1.55
CA ASP A 30 9.20 -15.34 -2.49
C ASP A 30 8.85 -15.08 -3.97
N THR A 31 7.58 -14.79 -4.26
CA THR A 31 7.16 -14.39 -5.61
C THR A 31 7.56 -12.96 -5.90
N LEU A 32 7.38 -12.05 -4.93
CA LEU A 32 7.85 -10.67 -5.07
C LEU A 32 9.38 -10.60 -5.22
N ASP A 33 10.11 -11.39 -4.44
CA ASP A 33 11.57 -11.46 -4.52
C ASP A 33 12.04 -11.87 -5.92
N ALA A 34 11.40 -12.89 -6.50
CA ALA A 34 11.71 -13.35 -7.85
C ALA A 34 11.40 -12.27 -8.91
N LEU A 35 10.23 -11.62 -8.85
CA LEU A 35 9.83 -10.57 -9.79
C LEU A 35 10.80 -9.37 -9.75
N ILE A 36 11.16 -8.93 -8.54
CA ILE A 36 12.09 -7.81 -8.32
C ILE A 36 13.51 -8.23 -8.71
N GLY A 37 13.91 -9.46 -8.34
CA GLY A 37 15.24 -10.00 -8.64
C GLY A 37 15.52 -10.12 -10.14
N GLU A 38 14.50 -10.47 -10.93
CA GLU A 38 14.59 -10.54 -12.40
C GLU A 38 14.40 -9.16 -13.08
N GLY A 39 14.02 -8.11 -12.35
CA GLY A 39 13.78 -6.78 -12.94
C GLY A 39 12.55 -6.73 -13.86
N ILE A 40 11.57 -7.61 -13.66
CA ILE A 40 10.37 -7.74 -14.49
C ILE A 40 9.13 -7.11 -13.85
N VAL A 41 9.30 -6.30 -12.81
CA VAL A 41 8.25 -5.49 -12.17
C VAL A 41 8.74 -4.06 -11.99
N ASP A 42 7.91 -3.08 -12.37
CA ASP A 42 8.21 -1.65 -12.27
C ASP A 42 7.53 -1.01 -11.06
N ARG A 43 6.39 -1.52 -10.66
CA ARG A 43 5.59 -0.99 -9.55
C ARG A 43 5.02 -2.10 -8.67
N VAL A 44 5.11 -1.90 -7.36
CA VAL A 44 4.43 -2.74 -6.37
C VAL A 44 3.55 -1.87 -5.49
N ALA A 45 2.26 -2.22 -5.40
CA ALA A 45 1.29 -1.68 -4.46
C ALA A 45 0.99 -2.77 -3.40
N LEU A 46 1.52 -2.59 -2.19
CA LEU A 46 1.37 -3.54 -1.08
C LEU A 46 0.18 -3.16 -0.20
N ASP A 47 -0.87 -3.97 -0.23
CA ASP A 47 -2.09 -3.74 0.57
C ASP A 47 -1.91 -4.25 2.01
N ILE A 48 -1.79 -3.32 2.97
CA ILE A 48 -1.71 -3.59 4.40
C ILE A 48 -3.06 -3.25 5.04
N LYS A 49 -3.73 -4.27 5.58
CA LYS A 49 -5.13 -4.17 6.02
C LYS A 49 -5.33 -3.78 7.48
N ALA A 50 -4.30 -3.97 8.32
CA ALA A 50 -4.36 -3.65 9.75
C ALA A 50 -2.93 -3.54 10.34
N ARG A 51 -2.81 -2.96 11.53
CA ARG A 51 -1.58 -3.03 12.33
C ARG A 51 -1.19 -4.49 12.64
N TRP A 52 0.08 -4.77 12.81
CA TRP A 52 0.58 -6.13 12.94
C TRP A 52 -0.08 -6.90 14.10
N ALA A 53 -0.36 -6.24 15.22
CA ALA A 53 -0.99 -6.86 16.37
C ALA A 53 -2.43 -7.39 16.11
N ARG A 54 -3.13 -6.85 15.10
CA ARG A 54 -4.50 -7.27 14.74
C ARG A 54 -4.56 -8.05 13.43
N TYR A 55 -3.46 -8.09 12.68
CA TYR A 55 -3.42 -8.58 11.29
C TYR A 55 -3.92 -10.01 11.17
N ASN A 56 -3.38 -10.93 11.97
CA ASN A 56 -3.75 -12.34 11.91
C ASN A 56 -5.22 -12.60 12.27
N ASN A 57 -5.77 -11.81 13.20
CA ASN A 57 -7.18 -11.92 13.60
C ASN A 57 -8.11 -11.43 12.48
N LEU A 58 -7.74 -10.33 11.80
CA LEU A 58 -8.54 -9.77 10.70
C LEU A 58 -8.53 -10.69 9.48
N ILE A 59 -7.39 -11.26 9.15
CA ILE A 59 -7.21 -12.09 7.92
C ILE A 59 -7.48 -13.58 8.19
N LYS A 60 -7.74 -13.95 9.44
CA LYS A 60 -7.99 -15.34 9.86
C LYS A 60 -6.86 -16.29 9.43
N GLY A 61 -5.59 -15.89 9.66
CA GLY A 61 -4.43 -16.68 9.31
C GLY A 61 -3.12 -16.09 9.87
N ASN A 62 -2.05 -16.87 9.86
CA ASN A 62 -0.74 -16.46 10.37
C ASN A 62 0.14 -15.87 9.25
N TYR A 63 -0.17 -14.67 8.79
CA TYR A 63 0.47 -14.04 7.62
C TYR A 63 1.36 -12.83 7.95
N VAL A 64 1.39 -12.36 9.20
CA VAL A 64 2.16 -11.16 9.60
C VAL A 64 3.61 -11.22 9.12
N SER A 65 4.32 -12.30 9.42
CA SER A 65 5.73 -12.46 9.05
C SER A 65 5.96 -12.42 7.54
N HIS A 66 5.04 -12.96 6.75
CA HIS A 66 5.12 -12.94 5.29
C HIS A 66 4.95 -11.51 4.75
N VAL A 67 3.94 -10.78 5.25
CA VAL A 67 3.67 -9.40 4.82
C VAL A 67 4.78 -8.45 5.27
N GLN A 68 5.30 -8.61 6.48
CA GLN A 68 6.47 -7.87 6.97
C GLN A 68 7.71 -8.12 6.11
N ARG A 69 7.95 -9.37 5.71
CA ARG A 69 9.04 -9.73 4.80
C ARG A 69 8.84 -9.07 3.43
N SER A 70 7.63 -9.09 2.87
CA SER A 70 7.32 -8.43 1.61
C SER A 70 7.54 -6.92 1.69
N LEU A 71 7.11 -6.27 2.79
CA LEU A 71 7.34 -4.85 3.03
C LEU A 71 8.84 -4.53 3.08
N ALA A 72 9.61 -5.28 3.86
CA ALA A 72 11.05 -5.08 3.98
C ALA A 72 11.78 -5.25 2.63
N LEU A 73 11.40 -6.27 1.87
CA LEU A 73 11.96 -6.59 0.56
C LEU A 73 11.69 -5.48 -0.47
N CYS A 74 10.44 -4.99 -0.55
CA CYS A 74 10.09 -3.90 -1.45
C CYS A 74 10.76 -2.58 -1.06
N LYS A 75 10.83 -2.25 0.24
CA LYS A 75 11.56 -1.06 0.74
C LYS A 75 13.02 -1.09 0.35
N GLU A 76 13.68 -2.21 0.57
CA GLU A 76 15.11 -2.38 0.24
C GLU A 76 15.35 -2.31 -1.28
N ALA A 77 14.48 -2.94 -2.07
CA ALA A 77 14.58 -2.91 -3.52
C ALA A 77 14.35 -1.51 -4.08
N HIS A 78 13.35 -0.79 -3.55
CA HIS A 78 13.06 0.58 -3.94
C HIS A 78 14.20 1.53 -3.58
N LYS A 79 14.72 1.45 -2.36
CA LYS A 79 15.89 2.22 -1.91
C LYS A 79 17.13 2.00 -2.78
N LYS A 80 17.32 0.79 -3.30
CA LYS A 80 18.42 0.42 -4.20
C LYS A 80 18.16 0.71 -5.68
N GLY A 81 17.02 1.28 -6.04
CA GLY A 81 16.62 1.56 -7.42
C GLY A 81 16.28 0.32 -8.24
N ARG A 82 16.12 -0.87 -7.62
CA ARG A 82 15.71 -2.10 -8.31
C ARG A 82 14.18 -2.23 -8.48
N LEU A 83 13.43 -1.47 -7.73
CA LEU A 83 11.98 -1.33 -7.84
C LEU A 83 11.67 0.16 -8.03
N PRO A 84 11.35 0.61 -9.26
CA PRO A 84 11.14 2.03 -9.57
C PRO A 84 10.04 2.68 -8.71
N GLU A 85 8.91 2.01 -8.55
CA GLU A 85 7.77 2.52 -7.78
C GLU A 85 7.34 1.52 -6.70
N PHE A 86 7.21 2.03 -5.47
CA PHE A 86 6.68 1.26 -4.35
C PHE A 86 5.74 2.10 -3.50
N GLU A 87 4.55 1.59 -3.26
CA GLU A 87 3.56 2.22 -2.40
C GLU A 87 2.91 1.21 -1.46
N VAL A 88 2.53 1.67 -0.27
CA VAL A 88 1.69 0.92 0.67
C VAL A 88 0.26 1.41 0.55
N VAL A 89 -0.64 0.50 0.23
CA VAL A 89 -2.08 0.77 0.15
C VAL A 89 -2.72 0.40 1.48
N ILE A 90 -3.44 1.35 2.09
CA ILE A 90 -4.23 1.14 3.30
C ILE A 90 -5.69 1.20 2.90
N THR A 91 -6.36 0.05 2.91
CA THR A 91 -7.80 0.00 2.61
C THR A 91 -8.58 0.39 3.85
N LEU A 92 -9.25 1.55 3.77
CA LEU A 92 -9.99 2.19 4.85
C LEU A 92 -11.43 1.74 4.89
N PHE A 93 -11.82 1.11 5.99
CA PHE A 93 -13.20 0.83 6.33
C PHE A 93 -13.65 1.72 7.48
N ARG A 94 -14.90 2.14 7.48
CA ARG A 94 -15.49 2.90 8.59
C ARG A 94 -15.39 2.12 9.90
N GLY A 95 -14.89 2.76 10.96
CA GLY A 95 -14.61 2.14 12.26
C GLY A 95 -13.18 1.59 12.40
N TYR A 96 -12.32 1.75 11.38
CA TYR A 96 -10.91 1.34 11.42
C TYR A 96 -9.94 2.51 11.17
N GLU A 97 -10.41 3.74 11.38
CA GLU A 97 -9.65 4.96 11.12
C GLU A 97 -8.40 5.07 12.00
N ASP A 98 -8.45 4.51 13.22
CA ASP A 98 -7.34 4.46 14.17
C ASP A 98 -6.17 3.55 13.74
N GLU A 99 -6.40 2.65 12.79
CA GLU A 99 -5.35 1.79 12.22
C GLU A 99 -4.36 2.57 11.35
N VAL A 100 -4.83 3.61 10.65
CA VAL A 100 -4.08 4.31 9.60
C VAL A 100 -2.76 4.92 10.09
N PRO A 101 -2.70 5.70 11.19
CA PRO A 101 -1.45 6.26 11.67
C PRO A 101 -0.45 5.19 12.12
N ILE A 102 -0.95 4.04 12.59
CA ILE A 102 -0.12 2.94 13.05
C ILE A 102 0.49 2.22 11.85
N ILE A 103 -0.34 1.87 10.84
CA ILE A 103 0.14 1.24 9.61
C ILE A 103 1.13 2.15 8.88
N ALA A 104 0.83 3.45 8.78
CA ALA A 104 1.72 4.41 8.12
C ALA A 104 3.09 4.50 8.81
N ARG A 105 3.13 4.43 10.15
CA ARG A 105 4.38 4.37 10.92
C ARG A 105 5.15 3.08 10.68
N GLU A 106 4.46 1.93 10.65
CA GLU A 106 5.05 0.62 10.36
C GLU A 106 5.60 0.56 8.92
N ALA A 107 4.92 1.19 7.97
CA ALA A 107 5.38 1.33 6.60
C ALA A 107 6.64 2.21 6.49
N GLY A 108 6.78 3.25 7.33
CA GLY A 108 7.91 4.20 7.30
C GLY A 108 7.84 5.16 6.11
N ASP A 109 9.01 5.49 5.53
CA ASP A 109 9.15 6.52 4.47
C ASP A 109 8.82 5.99 3.06
N VAL A 110 7.69 5.31 2.90
CA VAL A 110 7.18 4.88 1.59
C VAL A 110 5.91 5.62 1.25
N ASP A 111 5.60 5.75 -0.03
CA ASP A 111 4.36 6.36 -0.48
C ASP A 111 3.14 5.63 0.08
N ILE A 112 2.18 6.38 0.61
CA ILE A 112 0.94 5.84 1.16
C ILE A 112 -0.22 6.19 0.23
N VAL A 113 -1.03 5.19 -0.03
CA VAL A 113 -2.34 5.32 -0.69
C VAL A 113 -3.43 4.97 0.31
N LEU A 114 -4.29 5.91 0.65
CA LEU A 114 -5.51 5.64 1.39
C LEU A 114 -6.59 5.25 0.38
N GLN A 115 -6.98 3.99 0.39
CA GLN A 115 -8.00 3.47 -0.54
C GLN A 115 -9.33 3.30 0.18
N GLN A 116 -10.40 3.82 -0.42
CA GLN A 116 -11.76 3.67 0.09
C GLN A 116 -12.16 2.20 0.10
N GLY A 117 -12.39 1.66 1.30
CA GLY A 117 -12.95 0.33 1.51
C GLY A 117 -14.46 0.34 1.40
N VAL A 118 -15.02 -0.71 0.79
CA VAL A 118 -16.47 -0.89 0.66
C VAL A 118 -16.83 -2.26 1.18
N THR A 119 -17.78 -2.29 2.12
CA THR A 119 -18.47 -3.50 2.57
C THR A 119 -19.95 -3.35 2.23
N GLY A 120 -20.65 -4.44 1.99
CA GLY A 120 -22.10 -4.37 1.68
C GLY A 120 -22.99 -3.84 2.80
N GLU A 121 -22.44 -3.71 4.02
CA GLU A 121 -23.22 -3.44 5.24
C GLU A 121 -23.02 -2.02 5.80
N VAL A 122 -21.93 -1.34 5.42
CA VAL A 122 -21.56 -0.03 5.99
C VAL A 122 -21.25 0.95 4.87
N LEU A 123 -21.79 2.17 4.97
CA LEU A 123 -21.47 3.24 4.03
C LEU A 123 -19.97 3.51 4.01
N PRO A 124 -19.35 3.59 2.82
CA PRO A 124 -17.93 3.91 2.71
C PRO A 124 -17.64 5.31 3.26
N LEU A 125 -16.38 5.55 3.64
CA LEU A 125 -15.91 6.88 4.00
C LEU A 125 -15.94 7.79 2.77
N SER A 126 -16.47 9.01 2.93
CA SER A 126 -16.40 10.04 1.90
C SER A 126 -14.97 10.54 1.71
N GLU A 127 -14.67 11.15 0.58
CA GLU A 127 -13.37 11.78 0.32
C GLU A 127 -12.99 12.81 1.41
N ALA A 128 -13.96 13.59 1.89
CA ALA A 128 -13.76 14.57 2.95
C ALA A 128 -13.36 13.93 4.28
N GLU A 129 -13.97 12.78 4.64
CA GLU A 129 -13.59 12.01 5.82
C GLU A 129 -12.20 11.39 5.64
N MET A 130 -11.87 10.88 4.46
CA MET A 130 -10.54 10.33 4.18
C MET A 130 -9.44 11.41 4.24
N LYS A 131 -9.72 12.65 3.78
CA LYS A 131 -8.81 13.79 3.94
C LYS A 131 -8.55 14.12 5.41
N LYS A 132 -9.59 14.12 6.26
CA LYS A 132 -9.41 14.32 7.73
C LYS A 132 -8.52 13.26 8.37
N ILE A 133 -8.65 12.01 7.92
CA ILE A 133 -7.78 10.92 8.39
C ILE A 133 -6.35 11.14 7.88
N ALA A 134 -6.18 11.52 6.61
CA ALA A 134 -4.88 11.83 6.01
C ALA A 134 -4.14 12.95 6.75
N ASP A 135 -4.84 13.95 7.29
CA ASP A 135 -4.24 15.02 8.11
C ASP A 135 -3.49 14.49 9.33
N SER A 136 -3.89 13.33 9.87
CA SER A 136 -3.21 12.71 11.01
C SER A 136 -1.82 12.15 10.67
N LEU A 137 -1.52 11.96 9.38
CA LEU A 137 -0.25 11.38 8.93
C LEU A 137 0.88 12.39 8.81
N GLU A 138 0.56 13.69 8.85
CA GLU A 138 1.54 14.80 8.77
C GLU A 138 2.43 14.76 7.51
N ARG A 139 1.99 14.06 6.46
CA ARG A 139 2.70 13.88 5.18
C ARG A 139 1.71 13.88 4.01
N GLY A 140 2.20 14.13 2.81
CA GLY A 140 1.41 13.94 1.60
C GLY A 140 1.07 12.47 1.37
N VAL A 141 -0.15 12.19 0.93
CA VAL A 141 -0.62 10.85 0.62
C VAL A 141 -1.50 10.88 -0.61
N LYS A 142 -1.63 9.75 -1.29
CA LYS A 142 -2.65 9.57 -2.30
C LYS A 142 -3.96 9.12 -1.65
N ILE A 143 -5.08 9.62 -2.13
CA ILE A 143 -6.43 9.20 -1.71
C ILE A 143 -7.12 8.64 -2.93
N ARG A 144 -7.58 7.40 -2.85
CA ARG A 144 -8.27 6.71 -3.93
C ARG A 144 -9.69 6.38 -3.52
N THR A 145 -10.65 6.97 -4.23
CA THR A 145 -12.08 6.70 -4.06
C THR A 145 -12.65 6.03 -5.30
N ARG A 146 -13.83 5.40 -5.17
CA ARG A 146 -14.49 4.74 -6.32
C ARG A 146 -15.00 5.74 -7.36
N GLU A 147 -15.50 6.88 -6.90
CA GLU A 147 -16.14 7.88 -7.76
C GLU A 147 -15.14 8.94 -8.24
N GLY A 148 -14.26 9.40 -7.34
CA GLY A 148 -13.31 10.48 -7.60
C GLY A 148 -11.96 10.03 -8.16
N GLY A 149 -11.72 8.72 -8.28
CA GLY A 149 -10.42 8.20 -8.70
C GLY A 149 -9.33 8.43 -7.66
N GLU A 150 -8.11 8.73 -8.11
CA GLU A 150 -6.95 8.96 -7.25
C GLU A 150 -6.54 10.42 -7.30
N ILE A 151 -6.35 11.03 -6.13
CA ILE A 151 -5.84 12.38 -5.95
C ILE A 151 -4.62 12.38 -5.02
N PHE A 152 -3.68 13.31 -5.22
CA PHE A 152 -2.63 13.57 -4.24
C PHE A 152 -3.11 14.63 -3.23
N TYR A 153 -3.00 14.34 -1.94
CA TYR A 153 -3.41 15.21 -0.85
C TYR A 153 -2.21 15.57 0.03
N GLU A 154 -1.84 16.85 0.08
CA GLU A 154 -0.68 17.34 0.84
C GLU A 154 -0.93 17.52 2.35
N GLY A 155 -2.19 17.29 2.80
CA GLY A 155 -2.61 17.60 4.17
C GLY A 155 -2.97 19.07 4.38
N ASP A 156 -3.60 19.37 5.50
CA ASP A 156 -3.96 20.73 5.89
C ASP A 156 -2.70 21.51 6.32
N ARG A 157 -2.22 22.39 5.45
CA ARG A 157 -1.03 23.24 5.69
C ARG A 157 -1.20 24.17 6.88
N SER A 158 -2.43 24.53 7.27
CA SER A 158 -2.69 25.43 8.40
C SER A 158 -2.30 24.80 9.75
N ARG A 159 -2.47 23.49 9.88
CA ARG A 159 -2.10 22.72 11.07
C ARG A 159 -0.59 22.52 11.22
N ARG A 160 0.16 22.49 10.10
CA ARG A 160 1.63 22.37 10.14
C ARG A 160 2.30 23.65 10.66
N ALA A 161 1.72 24.83 10.41
CA ALA A 161 2.26 26.10 10.86
C ALA A 161 2.07 26.36 12.36
N SER A 162 0.99 25.85 12.97
CA SER A 162 0.68 26.04 14.38
C SER A 162 1.48 25.17 15.35
N ARG A 163 2.08 24.08 14.90
CA ARG A 163 2.91 23.16 15.73
C ARG A 163 4.40 23.53 15.78
N LYS A 164 4.86 24.49 14.94
CA LYS A 164 6.24 24.99 14.94
C LYS A 164 6.45 26.25 15.79
N ARG A 165 5.46 26.65 16.55
CA ARG A 165 5.53 27.70 17.57
C ARG A 165 5.37 27.04 18.96
#